data_7ff9a3a5b23915f53cd145d6c296f7f3
#
_entry.id   7ff9a3a5b23915f53cd145d6c296f7f3
#
_cell.length_a   1.000
_cell.length_b   1.000
_cell.length_c   1.000
_cell.angle_alpha   90.00
_cell.angle_beta   90.00
_cell.angle_gamma   90.00
#
_symmetry.space_group_name_H-M   'P 1'
#
loop_
_entity.id
_entity.type
_entity.pdbx_description
1 polymer ?
#
loop_
_entity_poly.entity_id
_entity_poly.type
_entity_poly.pdbx_seq_one_letter_code
_entity_poly.pdbx_strand_id
1 'polypeptide(L)'
;LNIIFEKKISFWPIYNSNKPAISKYKNIFYLGDAFYTFPPTMAQGASQSIESADELFKILEKDINDKQDIYFTNRLERVKVISRRSNFNFFAFHISNLIIQKIRNIFLKLLIKRKTFIKAYLKPVYKK
;
A
#
# COMPACT_ATOMS: atom_id res chain seq x y z
N LEU A 1 -18.45 -29.87 -2.15
CA LEU A 1 -18.33 -28.68 -3.05
C LEU A 1 -19.64 -27.88 -3.15
N ASN A 2 -20.82 -28.50 -2.94
CA ASN A 2 -22.13 -27.83 -3.09
C ASN A 2 -22.43 -26.81 -1.98
N ILE A 3 -21.82 -26.92 -0.81
CA ILE A 3 -22.07 -26.02 0.36
C ILE A 3 -21.62 -24.56 0.10
N ILE A 4 -20.69 -24.35 -0.83
CA ILE A 4 -20.14 -23.02 -1.13
C ILE A 4 -21.12 -22.19 -1.97
N PHE A 5 -21.97 -22.82 -2.75
CA PHE A 5 -22.87 -22.14 -3.70
C PHE A 5 -24.23 -21.74 -3.11
N GLU A 6 -24.57 -22.22 -1.91
CA GLU A 6 -25.81 -21.82 -1.22
C GLU A 6 -25.70 -20.47 -0.49
N LYS A 7 -24.49 -19.91 -0.32
CA LYS A 7 -24.29 -18.61 0.31
C LYS A 7 -24.39 -17.48 -0.74
N LYS A 8 -25.22 -16.50 -0.44
CA LYS A 8 -25.34 -15.28 -1.24
C LYS A 8 -23.97 -14.62 -1.38
N ILE A 9 -23.44 -14.56 -2.61
CA ILE A 9 -22.17 -13.89 -2.89
C ILE A 9 -22.42 -12.40 -2.90
N SER A 10 -21.67 -11.67 -2.05
CA SER A 10 -21.70 -10.21 -2.03
C SER A 10 -20.49 -9.65 -2.76
N PHE A 11 -20.70 -8.63 -3.59
CA PHE A 11 -19.64 -7.92 -4.30
C PHE A 11 -19.33 -6.62 -3.57
N TRP A 12 -18.06 -6.42 -3.27
CA TRP A 12 -17.55 -5.20 -2.65
C TRP A 12 -16.58 -4.52 -3.60
N PRO A 13 -16.89 -3.32 -4.10
CA PRO A 13 -15.97 -2.61 -4.97
C PRO A 13 -14.72 -2.20 -4.20
N ILE A 14 -13.55 -2.38 -4.83
CA ILE A 14 -12.27 -1.94 -4.30
C ILE A 14 -11.94 -0.60 -4.96
N TYR A 15 -11.81 0.43 -4.12
CA TYR A 15 -11.40 1.75 -4.58
C TYR A 15 -9.91 1.95 -4.36
N ASN A 16 -9.28 2.68 -5.25
CA ASN A 16 -7.87 3.04 -5.20
C ASN A 16 -7.70 4.54 -5.46
N SER A 17 -6.84 5.19 -4.69
CA SER A 17 -6.58 6.61 -4.87
C SER A 17 -5.62 6.86 -6.02
N ASN A 18 -5.91 7.87 -6.84
CA ASN A 18 -4.99 8.34 -7.88
C ASN A 18 -3.96 9.34 -7.33
N LYS A 19 -4.34 10.08 -6.29
CA LYS A 19 -3.51 11.10 -5.64
C LYS A 19 -3.80 11.15 -4.15
N PRO A 20 -2.82 11.52 -3.31
CA PRO A 20 -3.05 11.76 -1.90
C PRO A 20 -4.02 12.91 -1.66
N ALA A 21 -4.82 12.79 -0.60
CA ALA A 21 -5.70 13.86 -0.16
C ALA A 21 -4.93 14.89 0.67
N ILE A 22 -5.19 16.16 0.41
CA ILE A 22 -4.70 17.29 1.21
C ILE A 22 -5.87 18.20 1.55
N SER A 23 -5.91 18.69 2.78
CA SER A 23 -6.88 19.68 3.19
C SER A 23 -6.40 21.09 2.88
N LYS A 24 -7.33 21.97 2.49
CA LYS A 24 -7.09 23.43 2.41
C LYS A 24 -6.93 24.10 3.78
N TYR A 25 -7.36 23.43 4.84
CA TYR A 25 -7.25 23.92 6.20
C TYR A 25 -5.99 23.33 6.86
N LYS A 26 -5.11 24.17 7.36
CA LYS A 26 -3.78 23.77 7.89
C LYS A 26 -3.82 22.94 9.17
N ASN A 27 -4.94 22.89 9.85
CA ASN A 27 -5.16 22.12 11.08
C ASN A 27 -5.87 20.77 10.85
N ILE A 28 -6.12 20.38 9.59
CA ILE A 28 -6.76 19.11 9.25
C ILE A 28 -5.77 18.20 8.55
N PHE A 29 -5.54 17.03 9.14
CA PHE A 29 -4.64 16.01 8.63
C PHE A 29 -5.42 14.74 8.27
N TYR A 30 -5.20 14.22 7.09
CA TYR A 30 -5.73 12.93 6.67
C TYR A 30 -4.76 11.81 7.00
N LEU A 31 -5.30 10.68 7.50
CA LEU A 31 -4.54 9.50 7.92
C LEU A 31 -5.02 8.25 7.18
N GLY A 32 -4.15 7.27 7.01
CA GLY A 32 -4.51 5.98 6.43
C GLY A 32 -5.23 6.09 5.09
N ASP A 33 -6.35 5.42 4.96
CA ASP A 33 -7.14 5.40 3.73
C ASP A 33 -7.78 6.75 3.38
N ALA A 34 -8.00 7.63 4.37
CA ALA A 34 -8.42 9.00 4.11
C ALA A 34 -7.32 9.83 3.42
N PHE A 35 -6.05 9.50 3.65
CA PHE A 35 -4.93 10.11 2.95
C PHE A 35 -4.70 9.47 1.57
N TYR A 36 -4.64 8.13 1.54
CA TYR A 36 -4.40 7.37 0.31
C TYR A 36 -4.80 5.91 0.45
N THR A 37 -5.61 5.39 -0.46
CA THR A 37 -5.98 3.98 -0.53
C THR A 37 -5.09 3.21 -1.49
N PHE A 38 -4.74 1.98 -1.12
CA PHE A 38 -3.93 1.06 -1.93
C PHE A 38 -4.74 -0.15 -2.37
N PRO A 39 -4.40 -0.77 -3.52
CA PRO A 39 -4.88 -2.12 -3.79
C PRO A 39 -4.48 -3.07 -2.64
N PRO A 40 -5.35 -4.00 -2.20
CA PRO A 40 -5.11 -4.85 -1.02
C PRO A 40 -4.03 -5.91 -1.21
N THR A 41 -3.31 -5.89 -2.34
CA THR A 41 -2.34 -6.90 -2.76
C THR A 41 -1.10 -7.04 -1.88
N MET A 42 -0.88 -6.10 -0.96
CA MET A 42 0.23 -6.13 -0.01
C MET A 42 -0.22 -6.09 1.45
N ALA A 43 -1.53 -6.06 1.73
CA ALA A 43 -2.09 -5.94 3.08
C ALA A 43 -1.51 -4.77 3.90
N GLN A 44 -1.19 -3.63 3.23
CA GLN A 44 -0.49 -2.50 3.84
C GLN A 44 -1.42 -1.42 4.43
N GLY A 45 -2.72 -1.48 4.21
CA GLY A 45 -3.66 -0.43 4.65
C GLY A 45 -3.52 -0.12 6.14
N ALA A 46 -3.69 -1.11 7.01
CA ALA A 46 -3.57 -0.94 8.46
C ALA A 46 -2.17 -0.47 8.88
N SER A 47 -1.11 -1.07 8.34
CA SER A 47 0.28 -0.67 8.65
C SER A 47 0.56 0.77 8.27
N GLN A 48 0.04 1.23 7.13
CA GLN A 48 0.20 2.61 6.67
C GLN A 48 -0.62 3.59 7.51
N SER A 49 -1.77 3.16 8.03
CA SER A 49 -2.56 3.97 8.96
C SER A 49 -1.82 4.20 10.28
N ILE A 50 -1.26 3.14 10.86
CA ILE A 50 -0.46 3.21 12.11
C ILE A 50 0.80 4.07 11.89
N GLU A 51 1.52 3.84 10.80
CA GLU A 51 2.72 4.60 10.44
C GLU A 51 2.40 6.10 10.24
N SER A 52 1.25 6.42 9.65
CA SER A 52 0.78 7.79 9.47
C SER A 52 0.48 8.47 10.80
N ALA A 53 -0.15 7.76 11.73
CA ALA A 53 -0.46 8.29 13.06
C ALA A 53 0.81 8.56 13.87
N ASP A 54 1.77 7.62 13.89
CA ASP A 54 3.05 7.78 14.56
C ASP A 54 3.85 8.98 14.01
N GLU A 55 3.88 9.12 12.68
CA GLU A 55 4.57 10.23 12.04
C GLU A 55 3.91 11.59 12.34
N LEU A 56 2.57 11.65 12.27
CA LEU A 56 1.84 12.87 12.62
C LEU A 56 2.08 13.26 14.09
N PHE A 57 2.02 12.29 15.01
CA PHE A 57 2.27 12.52 16.42
C PHE A 57 3.65 13.17 16.62
N LYS A 58 4.70 12.60 16.03
CA LYS A 58 6.07 13.14 16.10
C LYS A 58 6.23 14.54 15.50
N ILE A 59 5.42 14.89 14.51
CA ILE A 59 5.43 16.22 13.91
C ILE A 59 4.69 17.21 14.81
N LEU A 60 3.57 16.79 15.43
CA LEU A 60 2.79 17.65 16.31
C LEU A 60 3.52 18.01 17.62
N GLU A 61 4.37 17.11 18.14
CA GLU A 61 5.20 17.38 19.31
C GLU A 61 6.31 18.41 19.08
N LYS A 62 6.68 18.66 17.83
CA LYS A 62 7.73 19.64 17.51
C LYS A 62 7.16 21.05 17.46
N ASP A 63 7.94 22.02 17.96
CA ASP A 63 7.66 23.44 17.79
C ASP A 63 8.18 23.93 16.42
N ILE A 64 7.46 23.58 15.35
CA ILE A 64 7.79 23.92 13.97
C ILE A 64 6.58 24.47 13.24
N ASN A 65 6.82 25.35 12.29
CA ASN A 65 5.81 25.83 11.37
C ASN A 65 5.54 24.81 10.26
N ASP A 66 4.46 25.00 9.51
CA ASP A 66 4.11 24.23 8.30
C ASP A 66 4.03 22.70 8.52
N LYS A 67 3.58 22.30 9.70
CA LYS A 67 3.43 20.89 10.10
C LYS A 67 2.65 20.06 9.05
N GLN A 68 1.62 20.65 8.44
CA GLN A 68 0.83 19.97 7.42
C GLN A 68 1.64 19.66 6.16
N ASP A 69 2.44 20.61 5.68
CA ASP A 69 3.23 20.45 4.47
C ASP A 69 4.37 19.45 4.69
N ILE A 70 5.00 19.49 5.86
CA ILE A 70 6.02 18.50 6.25
C ILE A 70 5.42 17.10 6.32
N TYR A 71 4.28 16.94 7.01
CA TYR A 71 3.57 15.67 7.09
C TYR A 71 3.19 15.15 5.70
N PHE A 72 2.58 16.02 4.87
CA PHE A 72 2.17 15.66 3.53
C PHE A 72 3.34 15.18 2.67
N THR A 73 4.46 15.90 2.69
CA THR A 73 5.65 15.56 1.91
C THR A 73 6.24 14.21 2.32
N ASN A 74 6.40 13.98 3.61
CA ASN A 74 6.92 12.73 4.15
C ASN A 74 6.00 11.55 3.77
N ARG A 75 4.69 11.72 3.95
CA ARG A 75 3.71 10.67 3.60
C ARG A 75 3.64 10.42 2.10
N LEU A 76 3.77 11.47 1.28
CA LEU A 76 3.79 11.35 -0.18
C LEU A 76 4.94 10.45 -0.65
N GLU A 77 6.14 10.64 -0.13
CA GLU A 77 7.31 9.80 -0.46
C GLU A 77 7.04 8.32 -0.07
N ARG A 78 6.50 8.10 1.11
CA ARG A 78 6.19 6.76 1.60
C ARG A 78 5.11 6.08 0.76
N VAL A 79 4.03 6.79 0.47
CA VAL A 79 2.92 6.32 -0.36
C VAL A 79 3.38 5.95 -1.77
N LYS A 80 4.23 6.74 -2.40
CA LYS A 80 4.78 6.43 -3.73
C LYS A 80 5.48 5.06 -3.77
N VAL A 81 6.27 4.74 -2.74
CA VAL A 81 6.98 3.46 -2.67
C VAL A 81 6.02 2.28 -2.50
N ILE A 82 5.07 2.39 -1.59
CA ILE A 82 4.09 1.32 -1.31
C ILE A 82 3.14 1.15 -2.50
N SER A 83 2.63 2.26 -3.06
CA SER A 83 1.70 2.24 -4.19
C SER A 83 2.29 1.55 -5.43
N ARG A 84 3.55 1.87 -5.79
CA ARG A 84 4.22 1.20 -6.91
C ARG A 84 4.26 -0.32 -6.74
N ARG A 85 4.56 -0.81 -5.55
CA ARG A 85 4.63 -2.23 -5.26
C ARG A 85 3.27 -2.89 -5.24
N SER A 86 2.29 -2.22 -4.62
CA SER A 86 0.91 -2.71 -4.57
C SER A 86 0.31 -2.83 -5.96
N ASN A 87 0.51 -1.82 -6.81
CA ASN A 87 0.05 -1.84 -8.20
C ASN A 87 0.79 -2.89 -9.05
N PHE A 88 2.10 -3.07 -8.85
CA PHE A 88 2.85 -4.13 -9.52
C PHE A 88 2.31 -5.52 -9.15
N ASN A 89 2.07 -5.77 -7.87
CA ASN A 89 1.47 -7.03 -7.42
C ASN A 89 0.06 -7.21 -7.97
N PHE A 90 -0.75 -6.15 -7.96
CA PHE A 90 -2.09 -6.18 -8.54
C PHE A 90 -2.03 -6.61 -10.00
N PHE A 91 -1.20 -5.97 -10.81
CA PHE A 91 -0.98 -6.36 -12.20
C PHE A 91 -0.49 -7.80 -12.33
N ALA A 92 0.54 -8.19 -11.56
CA ALA A 92 1.11 -9.51 -11.62
C ALA A 92 0.12 -10.62 -11.26
N PHE A 93 -0.81 -10.38 -10.32
CA PHE A 93 -1.82 -11.35 -9.91
C PHE A 93 -2.96 -11.49 -10.92
N HIS A 94 -3.26 -10.44 -11.70
CA HIS A 94 -4.36 -10.42 -12.66
C HIS A 94 -3.94 -10.72 -14.10
N ILE A 95 -2.74 -11.24 -14.32
CA ILE A 95 -2.33 -11.71 -15.66
C ILE A 95 -3.21 -12.89 -16.06
N SER A 96 -4.02 -12.73 -17.11
CA SER A 96 -4.94 -13.76 -17.60
C SER A 96 -4.31 -14.70 -18.66
N ASN A 97 -3.25 -14.24 -19.35
CA ASN A 97 -2.57 -15.04 -20.37
C ASN A 97 -1.80 -16.21 -19.73
N LEU A 98 -2.14 -17.44 -20.11
CA LEU A 98 -1.59 -18.68 -19.54
C LEU A 98 -0.08 -18.82 -19.74
N ILE A 99 0.45 -18.35 -20.87
CA ILE A 99 1.89 -18.44 -21.16
C ILE A 99 2.64 -17.49 -20.22
N ILE A 100 2.16 -16.25 -20.09
CA ILE A 100 2.77 -15.26 -19.21
C ILE A 100 2.66 -15.69 -17.75
N GLN A 101 1.55 -16.31 -17.34
CA GLN A 101 1.40 -16.89 -16.00
C GLN A 101 2.47 -17.96 -15.73
N LYS A 102 2.72 -18.89 -16.67
CA LYS A 102 3.74 -19.91 -16.51
C LYS A 102 5.14 -19.30 -16.35
N ILE A 103 5.48 -18.34 -17.20
CA ILE A 103 6.76 -17.62 -17.14
C ILE A 103 6.90 -16.90 -15.78
N ARG A 104 5.88 -16.14 -15.37
CA ARG A 104 5.83 -15.47 -14.06
C ARG A 104 6.06 -16.47 -12.91
N ASN A 105 5.37 -17.59 -12.93
CA ASN A 105 5.44 -18.58 -11.85
C ASN A 105 6.83 -19.21 -11.75
N ILE A 106 7.46 -19.53 -12.87
CA ILE A 106 8.85 -20.03 -12.90
C ILE A 106 9.81 -18.97 -12.33
N PHE A 107 9.67 -17.73 -12.78
CA PHE A 107 10.51 -16.62 -12.33
C PHE A 107 10.35 -16.37 -10.83
N LEU A 108 9.12 -16.32 -10.30
CA LEU A 108 8.85 -16.18 -8.87
C LEU A 108 9.43 -17.34 -8.08
N LYS A 109 9.30 -18.59 -8.56
CA LYS A 109 9.87 -19.78 -7.89
C LYS A 109 11.40 -19.69 -7.77
N LEU A 110 12.07 -19.12 -8.75
CA LEU A 110 13.52 -18.91 -8.71
C LEU A 110 13.91 -17.76 -7.78
N LEU A 111 13.15 -16.66 -7.81
CA LEU A 111 13.42 -15.48 -6.99
C LEU A 111 13.20 -15.72 -5.49
N ILE A 112 12.15 -16.44 -5.12
CA ILE A 112 11.81 -16.73 -3.72
C ILE A 112 12.90 -17.57 -3.04
N LYS A 113 13.64 -18.39 -3.79
CA LYS A 113 14.77 -19.15 -3.26
C LYS A 113 15.95 -18.27 -2.83
N ARG A 114 16.03 -17.03 -3.34
CA ARG A 114 17.13 -16.09 -3.04
C ARG A 114 16.77 -15.20 -1.85
N LYS A 115 17.38 -15.43 -0.69
CA LYS A 115 17.19 -14.60 0.52
C LYS A 115 17.45 -13.10 0.28
N THR A 116 18.41 -12.78 -0.58
CA THR A 116 18.73 -11.40 -0.98
C THR A 116 17.58 -10.72 -1.68
N PHE A 117 16.88 -11.44 -2.58
CA PHE A 117 15.70 -10.92 -3.26
C PHE A 117 14.56 -10.63 -2.26
N ILE A 118 14.26 -11.59 -1.37
CA ILE A 118 13.21 -11.44 -0.37
C ILE A 118 13.50 -10.23 0.52
N LYS A 119 14.73 -10.09 1.02
CA LYS A 119 15.15 -8.93 1.83
C LYS A 119 15.00 -7.62 1.06
N ALA A 120 15.44 -7.55 -0.19
CA ALA A 120 15.33 -6.34 -1.02
C ALA A 120 13.87 -6.00 -1.35
N TYR A 121 13.03 -7.02 -1.56
CA TYR A 121 11.61 -6.84 -1.82
C TYR A 121 10.85 -6.34 -0.59
N LEU A 122 11.14 -6.89 0.58
CA LEU A 122 10.46 -6.56 1.83
C LEU A 122 11.03 -5.31 2.52
N LYS A 123 12.33 -4.99 2.31
CA LYS A 123 13.00 -3.87 2.98
C LYS A 123 12.20 -2.55 2.99
N PRO A 124 11.61 -2.07 1.88
CA PRO A 124 10.84 -0.83 1.90
C PRO A 124 9.52 -0.93 2.66
N VAL A 125 9.00 -2.14 2.89
CA VAL A 125 7.79 -2.37 3.68
C VAL A 125 8.07 -2.21 5.17
N TYR A 126 9.24 -2.66 5.62
CA TYR A 126 9.65 -2.65 7.03
C TYR A 126 10.63 -1.55 7.40
N LYS A 127 10.95 -0.67 6.46
CA LYS A 127 11.87 0.44 6.76
C LYS A 127 11.17 1.45 7.68
N LYS A 128 11.63 1.49 8.93
CA LYS A 128 11.40 2.60 9.83
C LYS A 128 12.26 3.78 9.40
#